data_d717d3a185510d66fe2652f84f5fb9e9
#
_entry.id   d717d3a185510d66fe2652f84f5fb9e9
#
_cell.length_a   1.000
_cell.length_b   1.000
_cell.length_c   1.000
_cell.angle_alpha   90.00
_cell.angle_beta   90.00
_cell.angle_gamma   90.00
#
_symmetry.space_group_name_H-M   'P 1'
#
loop_
_entity.id
_entity.type
_entity.pdbx_description
1 polymer ?
#
loop_
_entity_poly.entity_id
_entity_poly.type
_entity_poly.pdbx_seq_one_letter_code
_entity_poly.pdbx_strand_id
1 'polypeptide(L)'
;QAQALSGLSRWLSSSLRYTPGTIGGIKVDGTTFHHGGFYPGYTTGVLATVGEYIAFTNGTSFELTEDARKHMKSAFIAMRNYCNFYEWGIGISGRHPFGGKMGSDDIEAFANIALSGDLSGQGNTFDRGLAADYLRLIRNSDTPNARFFKKEGIQPAQAPQGFFVYNYGSAGIFRRADWMVTLKGYTTDVWGSEIYTKDNRYGRYQSYGSVQIMGKGNPVSRAGSGFVQEGWDWNRLPGTTTIHLPFDLLDSPLKGTTMARSKENFS
;
A
#
# COMPACT_ATOMS: atom_id res chain seq x y z
N GLN A 1 -26.92 14.77 -16.46
CA GLN A 1 -25.56 14.18 -16.46
C GLN A 1 -24.57 15.06 -15.68
N ALA A 2 -24.45 16.37 -15.97
CA ALA A 2 -23.51 17.28 -15.28
C ALA A 2 -23.70 17.32 -13.75
N GLN A 3 -24.96 17.35 -13.27
CA GLN A 3 -25.26 17.30 -11.84
C GLN A 3 -24.80 15.99 -11.19
N ALA A 4 -24.95 14.87 -11.89
CA ALA A 4 -24.49 13.57 -11.39
C ALA A 4 -22.96 13.52 -11.28
N LEU A 5 -22.23 14.04 -12.27
CA LEU A 5 -20.77 14.13 -12.23
C LEU A 5 -20.30 15.08 -11.11
N SER A 6 -20.95 16.23 -10.93
CA SER A 6 -20.64 17.11 -9.80
C SER A 6 -20.91 16.45 -8.45
N GLY A 7 -21.98 15.66 -8.35
CA GLY A 7 -22.28 14.86 -7.15
C GLY A 7 -21.20 13.82 -6.89
N LEU A 8 -20.77 13.10 -7.91
CA LEU A 8 -19.71 12.09 -7.83
C LEU A 8 -18.36 12.72 -7.42
N SER A 9 -17.96 13.84 -8.04
CA SER A 9 -16.73 14.55 -7.69
C SER A 9 -16.69 14.96 -6.22
N ARG A 10 -17.78 15.54 -5.72
CA ARG A 10 -17.90 15.94 -4.31
C ARG A 10 -17.86 14.74 -3.36
N TRP A 11 -18.55 13.67 -3.73
CA TRP A 11 -18.56 12.45 -2.93
C TRP A 11 -17.16 11.81 -2.89
N LEU A 12 -16.48 11.65 -4.03
CA LEU A 12 -15.11 11.13 -4.10
C LEU A 12 -14.15 12.03 -3.32
N SER A 13 -14.20 13.33 -3.49
CA SER A 13 -13.36 14.26 -2.72
C SER A 13 -13.57 14.12 -1.21
N SER A 14 -14.82 13.95 -0.77
CA SER A 14 -15.14 13.75 0.63
C SER A 14 -14.65 12.37 1.15
N SER A 15 -14.69 11.34 0.32
CA SER A 15 -14.25 9.98 0.70
C SER A 15 -12.72 9.85 0.81
N LEU A 16 -11.96 10.74 0.17
CA LEU A 16 -10.50 10.79 0.21
C LEU A 16 -9.93 11.62 1.36
N ARG A 17 -10.76 12.17 2.24
CA ARG A 17 -10.28 12.86 3.44
C ARG A 17 -9.62 11.90 4.43
N TYR A 18 -8.76 12.43 5.29
CA TYR A 18 -8.19 11.64 6.38
C TYR A 18 -9.27 11.11 7.33
N THR A 19 -9.15 9.84 7.67
CA THR A 19 -10.10 9.15 8.56
C THR A 19 -9.46 8.82 9.91
N PRO A 20 -10.19 8.98 11.03
CA PRO A 20 -9.65 8.71 12.36
C PRO A 20 -9.58 7.20 12.67
N GLY A 21 -8.77 6.84 13.66
CA GLY A 21 -8.71 5.51 14.24
C GLY A 21 -8.51 4.40 13.21
N THR A 22 -9.27 3.32 13.36
CA THR A 22 -9.23 2.14 12.48
C THR A 22 -10.29 2.15 11.37
N ILE A 23 -11.02 3.24 11.19
CA ILE A 23 -11.99 3.41 10.09
C ILE A 23 -11.25 3.32 8.76
N GLY A 24 -11.86 2.68 7.76
CA GLY A 24 -11.29 2.57 6.42
C GLY A 24 -11.02 3.94 5.77
N GLY A 25 -10.02 4.01 4.91
CA GLY A 25 -9.60 5.23 4.22
C GLY A 25 -8.15 5.63 4.48
N ILE A 26 -7.77 6.83 4.05
CA ILE A 26 -6.41 7.36 4.16
C ILE A 26 -6.19 7.92 5.57
N LYS A 27 -5.04 7.61 6.17
CA LYS A 27 -4.61 8.17 7.45
C LYS A 27 -3.69 9.37 7.24
N VAL A 28 -3.52 10.18 8.28
CA VAL A 28 -2.67 11.37 8.23
C VAL A 28 -1.19 11.04 7.93
N ASP A 29 -0.74 9.83 8.25
CA ASP A 29 0.60 9.32 7.91
C ASP A 29 0.69 8.67 6.52
N GLY A 30 -0.38 8.75 5.73
CA GLY A 30 -0.47 8.19 4.39
C GLY A 30 -0.78 6.70 4.33
N THR A 31 -0.85 6.00 5.47
CA THR A 31 -1.31 4.61 5.46
C THR A 31 -2.79 4.53 5.11
N THR A 32 -3.18 3.41 4.52
CA THR A 32 -4.54 3.21 4.07
C THR A 32 -5.14 1.99 4.75
N PHE A 33 -6.32 2.19 5.30
CA PHE A 33 -7.01 1.18 6.10
C PHE A 33 -8.20 0.61 5.34
N HIS A 34 -8.33 -0.71 5.45
CA HIS A 34 -9.53 -1.44 5.08
C HIS A 34 -9.71 -2.62 6.04
N HIS A 35 -10.94 -3.06 6.28
CA HIS A 35 -11.27 -4.10 7.25
C HIS A 35 -10.69 -3.86 8.66
N GLY A 36 -10.52 -2.58 9.03
CA GLY A 36 -10.02 -2.18 10.35
C GLY A 36 -8.50 -2.31 10.54
N GLY A 37 -7.73 -2.47 9.50
CA GLY A 37 -6.27 -2.58 9.55
C GLY A 37 -5.55 -1.89 8.40
N PHE A 38 -4.25 -1.73 8.53
CA PHE A 38 -3.39 -1.27 7.45
C PHE A 38 -3.33 -2.31 6.34
N TYR A 39 -3.88 -1.98 5.17
CA TYR A 39 -4.12 -2.96 4.13
C TYR A 39 -3.83 -2.42 2.71
N PRO A 40 -2.57 -2.39 2.28
CA PRO A 40 -2.17 -1.90 0.96
C PRO A 40 -2.90 -2.58 -0.21
N GLY A 41 -3.18 -3.87 -0.09
CA GLY A 41 -3.81 -4.64 -1.18
C GLY A 41 -5.20 -4.16 -1.61
N TYR A 42 -5.96 -3.50 -0.73
CA TYR A 42 -7.20 -2.84 -1.13
C TYR A 42 -6.98 -1.43 -1.63
N THR A 43 -5.92 -0.79 -1.15
CA THR A 43 -5.59 0.58 -1.54
C THR A 43 -5.25 0.67 -3.01
N THR A 44 -4.50 -0.30 -3.53
CA THR A 44 -4.05 -0.29 -4.92
C THR A 44 -5.24 -0.16 -5.87
N GLY A 45 -6.26 -1.01 -5.77
CA GLY A 45 -7.43 -0.91 -6.64
C GLY A 45 -8.17 0.42 -6.56
N VAL A 46 -8.25 1.02 -5.36
CA VAL A 46 -8.87 2.35 -5.18
C VAL A 46 -8.02 3.44 -5.81
N LEU A 47 -6.71 3.44 -5.56
CA LEU A 47 -5.82 4.47 -6.10
C LEU A 47 -5.76 4.44 -7.62
N ALA A 48 -5.73 3.24 -8.23
CA ALA A 48 -5.77 3.08 -9.68
C ALA A 48 -7.06 3.69 -10.26
N THR A 49 -8.22 3.29 -9.74
CA THR A 49 -9.53 3.79 -10.23
C THR A 49 -9.70 5.30 -10.04
N VAL A 50 -9.29 5.84 -8.89
CA VAL A 50 -9.37 7.29 -8.65
C VAL A 50 -8.32 8.03 -9.50
N GLY A 51 -7.17 7.43 -9.76
CA GLY A 51 -6.18 7.96 -10.69
C GLY A 51 -6.74 8.11 -12.11
N GLU A 52 -7.49 7.13 -12.61
CA GLU A 52 -8.21 7.24 -13.89
C GLU A 52 -9.25 8.37 -13.88
N TYR A 53 -10.05 8.46 -12.81
CA TYR A 53 -11.01 9.56 -12.66
C TYR A 53 -10.33 10.92 -12.73
N ILE A 54 -9.18 11.09 -12.07
CA ILE A 54 -8.39 12.32 -12.13
C ILE A 54 -7.94 12.60 -13.56
N ALA A 55 -7.44 11.61 -14.29
CA ALA A 55 -6.99 11.78 -15.68
C ALA A 55 -8.12 12.30 -16.59
N PHE A 56 -9.37 11.83 -16.39
CA PHE A 56 -10.52 12.25 -17.17
C PHE A 56 -11.08 13.63 -16.76
N THR A 57 -10.90 14.03 -15.51
CA THR A 57 -11.59 15.23 -14.98
C THR A 57 -10.66 16.41 -14.73
N ASN A 58 -9.35 16.22 -14.82
CA ASN A 58 -8.38 17.28 -14.59
C ASN A 58 -8.62 18.50 -15.50
N GLY A 59 -8.58 19.69 -14.91
CA GLY A 59 -8.86 20.95 -15.60
C GLY A 59 -10.33 21.19 -15.93
N THR A 60 -11.26 20.36 -15.45
CA THR A 60 -12.70 20.53 -15.62
C THR A 60 -13.37 20.94 -14.31
N SER A 61 -14.66 21.34 -14.38
CA SER A 61 -15.48 21.61 -13.19
C SER A 61 -15.81 20.35 -12.37
N PHE A 62 -15.36 19.17 -12.79
CA PHE A 62 -15.60 17.89 -12.15
C PHE A 62 -14.34 17.29 -11.51
N GLU A 63 -13.23 18.04 -11.51
CA GLU A 63 -12.00 17.58 -10.85
C GLU A 63 -12.19 17.41 -9.33
N LEU A 64 -11.36 16.56 -8.74
CA LEU A 64 -11.30 16.42 -7.29
C LEU A 64 -10.76 17.69 -6.64
N THR A 65 -11.19 17.96 -5.42
CA THR A 65 -10.63 19.07 -4.64
C THR A 65 -9.11 18.91 -4.47
N GLU A 66 -8.41 20.02 -4.33
CA GLU A 66 -6.97 20.03 -4.09
C GLU A 66 -6.60 19.23 -2.82
N ASP A 67 -7.38 19.36 -1.75
CA ASP A 67 -7.17 18.59 -0.51
C ASP A 67 -7.29 17.09 -0.75
N ALA A 68 -8.30 16.64 -1.51
CA ALA A 68 -8.44 15.23 -1.84
C ALA A 68 -7.23 14.70 -2.62
N ARG A 69 -6.72 15.46 -3.57
CA ARG A 69 -5.52 15.13 -4.35
C ARG A 69 -4.26 15.11 -3.46
N LYS A 70 -4.13 16.05 -2.52
CA LYS A 70 -3.04 16.05 -1.51
C LYS A 70 -3.09 14.84 -0.59
N HIS A 71 -4.28 14.44 -0.15
CA HIS A 71 -4.43 13.22 0.66
C HIS A 71 -4.06 11.96 -0.14
N MET A 72 -4.47 11.87 -1.41
CA MET A 72 -3.99 10.80 -2.29
C MET A 72 -2.46 10.83 -2.42
N LYS A 73 -1.86 11.99 -2.67
CA LYS A 73 -0.40 12.12 -2.72
C LYS A 73 0.26 11.53 -1.47
N SER A 74 -0.28 11.78 -0.28
CA SER A 74 0.28 11.22 0.96
C SER A 74 0.26 9.69 0.95
N ALA A 75 -0.80 9.06 0.43
CA ALA A 75 -0.89 7.61 0.29
C ALA A 75 0.12 7.07 -0.76
N PHE A 76 0.33 7.76 -1.87
CA PHE A 76 1.36 7.40 -2.87
C PHE A 76 2.77 7.49 -2.30
N ILE A 77 3.06 8.54 -1.52
CA ILE A 77 4.36 8.68 -0.86
C ILE A 77 4.58 7.56 0.18
N ALA A 78 3.56 7.24 0.97
CA ALA A 78 3.63 6.11 1.89
C ALA A 78 3.88 4.79 1.13
N MET A 79 3.12 4.55 0.06
CA MET A 79 3.28 3.35 -0.79
C MET A 79 4.69 3.25 -1.38
N ARG A 80 5.23 4.34 -1.91
CA ARG A 80 6.61 4.40 -2.37
C ARG A 80 7.60 3.97 -1.28
N ASN A 81 7.36 4.35 -0.04
CA ASN A 81 8.28 4.10 1.07
C ASN A 81 8.18 2.65 1.57
N TYR A 82 6.98 2.06 1.67
CA TYR A 82 6.81 0.69 2.16
C TYR A 82 6.87 -0.39 1.08
N CYS A 83 6.97 -0.02 -0.20
CA CYS A 83 7.22 -0.97 -1.29
C CYS A 83 8.71 -1.05 -1.61
N ASN A 84 9.24 -2.27 -1.72
CA ASN A 84 10.54 -2.49 -2.33
C ASN A 84 10.38 -2.60 -3.85
N PHE A 85 10.43 -1.48 -4.52
CA PHE A 85 9.96 -1.30 -5.88
C PHE A 85 8.42 -1.42 -5.96
N TYR A 86 7.91 -2.62 -6.21
CA TYR A 86 6.48 -2.88 -6.37
C TYR A 86 5.86 -3.59 -5.17
N GLU A 87 6.64 -4.36 -4.44
CA GLU A 87 6.15 -5.30 -3.46
C GLU A 87 6.32 -4.77 -2.03
N TRP A 88 5.34 -5.06 -1.20
CA TRP A 88 5.39 -4.79 0.24
C TRP A 88 5.54 -6.08 1.06
N GLY A 89 5.91 -5.90 2.32
CA GLY A 89 6.20 -7.01 3.21
C GLY A 89 4.97 -7.83 3.62
N ILE A 90 5.24 -9.09 4.01
CA ILE A 90 4.22 -10.05 4.46
C ILE A 90 3.40 -9.50 5.65
N GLY A 91 4.02 -8.77 6.57
CA GLY A 91 3.37 -8.24 7.76
C GLY A 91 2.25 -7.22 7.48
N ILE A 92 2.28 -6.53 6.32
CA ILE A 92 1.25 -5.56 5.91
C ILE A 92 0.41 -6.07 4.73
N SER A 93 0.56 -7.33 4.34
CA SER A 93 -0.14 -7.93 3.20
C SER A 93 -1.57 -8.37 3.53
N GLY A 94 -2.00 -8.24 4.79
CA GLY A 94 -3.30 -8.72 5.24
C GLY A 94 -3.45 -10.23 4.98
N ARG A 95 -4.57 -10.63 4.41
CA ARG A 95 -4.90 -12.04 4.14
C ARG A 95 -4.24 -12.65 2.88
N HIS A 96 -3.44 -11.87 2.15
CA HIS A 96 -2.75 -12.32 0.93
C HIS A 96 -1.23 -12.14 1.07
N PRO A 97 -0.57 -12.90 1.97
CA PRO A 97 0.81 -12.66 2.36
C PRO A 97 1.81 -12.77 1.20
N PHE A 98 1.49 -13.56 0.18
CA PHE A 98 2.39 -13.85 -0.94
C PHE A 98 2.04 -13.11 -2.24
N GLY A 99 1.12 -12.16 -2.18
CA GLY A 99 0.59 -11.46 -3.37
C GLY A 99 0.73 -9.94 -3.33
N GLY A 100 1.38 -9.38 -2.32
CA GLY A 100 1.40 -7.94 -2.07
C GLY A 100 2.30 -7.15 -3.02
N LYS A 101 1.71 -6.57 -4.09
CA LYS A 101 2.46 -5.71 -5.04
C LYS A 101 1.56 -4.68 -5.74
N MET A 102 2.17 -3.59 -6.20
CA MET A 102 1.55 -2.66 -7.15
C MET A 102 1.45 -3.30 -8.53
N GLY A 103 0.32 -3.10 -9.20
CA GLY A 103 0.12 -3.41 -10.62
C GLY A 103 0.49 -2.24 -11.54
N SER A 104 0.33 -2.44 -12.85
CA SER A 104 0.57 -1.41 -13.88
C SER A 104 -0.30 -0.17 -13.67
N ASP A 105 -1.57 -0.39 -13.33
CA ASP A 105 -2.55 0.68 -13.18
C ASP A 105 -2.27 1.53 -11.92
N ASP A 106 -1.77 0.89 -10.86
CA ASP A 106 -1.30 1.61 -9.66
C ASP A 106 -0.10 2.49 -9.98
N ILE A 107 0.81 2.02 -10.82
CA ILE A 107 1.99 2.78 -11.25
C ILE A 107 1.55 3.95 -12.14
N GLU A 108 0.62 3.73 -13.08
CA GLU A 108 0.10 4.80 -13.93
C GLU A 108 -0.64 5.87 -13.13
N ALA A 109 -1.28 5.51 -12.02
CA ALA A 109 -1.92 6.46 -11.11
C ALA A 109 -0.93 7.49 -10.52
N PHE A 110 0.35 7.16 -10.34
CA PHE A 110 1.37 8.15 -9.98
C PHE A 110 1.49 9.27 -11.02
N ALA A 111 1.45 8.92 -12.31
CA ALA A 111 1.49 9.91 -13.38
C ALA A 111 0.20 10.75 -13.42
N ASN A 112 -0.94 10.12 -13.29
CA ASN A 112 -2.23 10.79 -13.34
C ASN A 112 -2.38 11.82 -12.21
N ILE A 113 -2.00 11.46 -10.98
CA ILE A 113 -2.04 12.41 -9.87
C ILE A 113 -0.95 13.48 -10.00
N ALA A 114 0.22 13.16 -10.56
CA ALA A 114 1.26 14.16 -10.83
C ALA A 114 0.76 15.22 -11.80
N LEU A 115 0.07 14.83 -12.87
CA LEU A 115 -0.47 15.71 -13.89
C LEU A 115 -1.67 16.55 -13.42
N SER A 116 -2.27 16.22 -12.28
CA SER A 116 -3.42 16.97 -11.75
C SER A 116 -3.05 18.34 -11.15
N GLY A 117 -1.78 18.71 -11.15
CA GLY A 117 -1.27 19.99 -10.68
C GLY A 117 -0.12 19.87 -9.68
N ASP A 118 0.44 20.99 -9.31
CA ASP A 118 1.51 21.05 -8.31
C ASP A 118 0.98 20.91 -6.89
N LEU A 119 0.93 19.70 -6.39
CA LEU A 119 0.52 19.40 -5.03
C LEU A 119 1.62 19.68 -3.98
N SER A 120 2.79 20.16 -4.41
CA SER A 120 3.88 20.59 -3.53
C SER A 120 3.82 22.08 -3.16
N GLY A 121 3.03 22.86 -3.89
CA GLY A 121 2.91 24.31 -3.70
C GLY A 121 4.12 25.12 -4.16
N GLN A 122 4.97 24.57 -5.04
CA GLN A 122 6.18 25.23 -5.55
C GLN A 122 5.95 26.03 -6.82
N GLY A 123 4.70 26.12 -7.31
CA GLY A 123 4.33 26.88 -8.50
C GLY A 123 4.65 26.17 -9.82
N ASN A 124 4.82 24.86 -9.81
CA ASN A 124 5.01 24.08 -11.02
C ASN A 124 3.67 23.79 -11.73
N THR A 125 3.69 23.37 -12.98
CA THR A 125 2.48 22.97 -13.71
C THR A 125 1.98 21.58 -13.35
N PHE A 126 2.84 20.74 -12.74
CA PHE A 126 2.54 19.39 -12.30
C PHE A 126 3.43 19.01 -11.10
N ASP A 127 3.09 17.94 -10.39
CA ASP A 127 3.89 17.46 -9.24
C ASP A 127 5.15 16.74 -9.71
N ARG A 128 6.28 17.43 -9.64
CA ARG A 128 7.59 16.90 -10.10
C ARG A 128 8.07 15.70 -9.28
N GLY A 129 7.71 15.63 -7.99
CA GLY A 129 8.09 14.52 -7.12
C GLY A 129 7.41 13.21 -7.53
N LEU A 130 6.09 13.24 -7.68
CA LEU A 130 5.32 12.08 -8.15
C LEU A 130 5.70 11.68 -9.58
N ALA A 131 5.99 12.64 -10.46
CA ALA A 131 6.49 12.37 -11.81
C ALA A 131 7.84 11.64 -11.80
N ALA A 132 8.75 12.02 -10.90
CA ALA A 132 10.03 11.35 -10.72
C ALA A 132 9.85 9.93 -10.14
N ASP A 133 8.93 9.74 -9.20
CA ASP A 133 8.57 8.42 -8.66
C ASP A 133 7.97 7.51 -9.74
N TYR A 134 7.09 8.05 -10.57
CA TYR A 134 6.56 7.33 -11.74
C TYR A 134 7.68 6.85 -12.67
N LEU A 135 8.59 7.74 -13.06
CA LEU A 135 9.71 7.38 -13.94
C LEU A 135 10.62 6.30 -13.32
N ARG A 136 10.79 6.32 -12.01
CA ARG A 136 11.51 5.24 -11.31
C ARG A 136 10.77 3.91 -11.42
N LEU A 137 9.46 3.91 -11.22
CA LEU A 137 8.65 2.69 -11.18
C LEU A 137 8.49 2.03 -12.55
N ILE A 138 8.32 2.81 -13.61
CA ILE A 138 8.21 2.26 -14.97
C ILE A 138 9.56 1.76 -15.55
N ARG A 139 10.67 2.11 -14.90
CA ARG A 139 12.03 1.77 -15.36
C ARG A 139 12.29 2.26 -16.79
N ASN A 140 12.46 1.32 -17.73
CA ASN A 140 12.76 1.61 -19.13
C ASN A 140 11.52 1.56 -20.04
N SER A 141 10.32 1.42 -19.47
CA SER A 141 9.10 1.40 -20.27
C SER A 141 8.88 2.73 -20.97
N ASP A 142 8.50 2.69 -22.23
CA ASP A 142 8.20 3.87 -23.04
C ASP A 142 6.69 4.11 -23.09
N THR A 143 6.21 4.99 -22.24
CA THR A 143 4.81 5.41 -22.18
C THR A 143 4.65 6.87 -22.58
N PRO A 144 3.44 7.32 -22.96
CA PRO A 144 3.20 8.75 -23.25
C PRO A 144 3.59 9.66 -22.08
N ASN A 145 3.24 9.30 -20.87
CA ASN A 145 3.58 10.06 -19.65
C ASN A 145 5.09 10.07 -19.39
N ALA A 146 5.79 8.95 -19.63
CA ALA A 146 7.24 8.90 -19.51
C ALA A 146 7.93 9.84 -20.48
N ARG A 147 7.49 9.86 -21.73
CA ARG A 147 8.03 10.78 -22.75
C ARG A 147 7.79 12.24 -22.36
N PHE A 148 6.58 12.55 -21.88
CA PHE A 148 6.23 13.89 -21.42
C PHE A 148 7.16 14.32 -20.27
N PHE A 149 7.23 13.56 -19.18
CA PHE A 149 8.04 13.93 -18.03
C PHE A 149 9.53 14.05 -18.34
N LYS A 150 10.06 13.15 -19.16
CA LYS A 150 11.47 13.24 -19.62
C LYS A 150 11.72 14.51 -20.43
N LYS A 151 10.77 14.90 -21.31
CA LYS A 151 10.84 16.15 -22.08
C LYS A 151 10.83 17.38 -21.15
N GLU A 152 10.08 17.31 -20.05
CA GLU A 152 10.04 18.35 -19.01
C GLU A 152 11.27 18.30 -18.06
N GLY A 153 12.29 17.50 -18.38
CA GLY A 153 13.55 17.41 -17.64
C GLY A 153 13.46 16.64 -16.33
N ILE A 154 12.42 15.84 -16.14
CA ILE A 154 12.30 15.00 -14.94
C ILE A 154 13.22 13.80 -15.07
N GLN A 155 13.99 13.56 -14.00
CA GLN A 155 14.80 12.34 -13.87
C GLN A 155 14.08 11.35 -12.93
N PRO A 156 14.28 10.03 -13.12
CA PRO A 156 13.75 9.03 -12.20
C PRO A 156 14.22 9.29 -10.77
N ALA A 157 13.29 9.20 -9.81
CA ALA A 157 13.61 9.35 -8.40
C ALA A 157 14.60 8.28 -7.93
N GLN A 158 15.45 8.63 -6.99
CA GLN A 158 16.25 7.65 -6.26
C GLN A 158 15.35 6.80 -5.34
N ALA A 159 15.82 5.60 -4.99
CA ALA A 159 15.13 4.79 -3.99
C ALA A 159 15.01 5.59 -2.68
N PRO A 160 13.86 5.54 -2.00
CA PRO A 160 13.72 6.19 -0.70
C PRO A 160 14.79 5.68 0.27
N GLN A 161 15.31 6.57 1.11
CA GLN A 161 16.34 6.26 2.10
C GLN A 161 15.88 6.73 3.48
N GLY A 162 16.27 6.03 4.54
CA GLY A 162 15.97 6.42 5.92
C GLY A 162 14.95 5.52 6.60
N PHE A 163 14.41 6.00 7.71
CA PHE A 163 13.44 5.27 8.53
C PHE A 163 12.09 5.99 8.50
N PHE A 164 11.05 5.25 8.14
CA PHE A 164 9.67 5.74 8.05
C PHE A 164 8.82 5.02 9.08
N VAL A 165 8.13 5.79 9.91
CA VAL A 165 7.24 5.26 10.95
C VAL A 165 5.79 5.55 10.57
N TYR A 166 4.98 4.51 10.60
CA TYR A 166 3.55 4.55 10.32
C TYR A 166 2.79 4.17 11.59
N ASN A 167 2.51 5.18 12.41
CA ASN A 167 1.91 4.97 13.73
C ASN A 167 0.53 4.33 13.66
N TYR A 168 -0.30 4.74 12.71
CA TYR A 168 -1.61 4.14 12.53
C TYR A 168 -1.51 2.65 12.17
N GLY A 169 -0.57 2.30 11.32
CA GLY A 169 -0.35 0.92 10.86
C GLY A 169 0.48 0.07 11.81
N SER A 170 1.00 0.60 12.91
CA SER A 170 2.01 -0.05 13.75
C SER A 170 3.15 -0.64 12.91
N ALA A 171 3.66 0.15 11.98
CA ALA A 171 4.67 -0.31 11.02
C ALA A 171 5.88 0.63 10.97
N GLY A 172 7.06 0.04 10.85
CA GLY A 172 8.31 0.73 10.61
C GLY A 172 8.96 0.20 9.33
N ILE A 173 9.50 1.12 8.52
CA ILE A 173 10.18 0.77 7.28
C ILE A 173 11.56 1.42 7.31
N PHE A 174 12.61 0.64 7.29
CA PHE A 174 13.96 1.13 7.11
C PHE A 174 14.44 0.87 5.70
N ARG A 175 14.95 1.88 5.03
CA ARG A 175 15.43 1.80 3.64
C ARG A 175 16.87 2.24 3.52
N ARG A 176 17.67 1.41 2.82
CA ARG A 176 19.05 1.73 2.53
C ARG A 176 19.48 1.11 1.20
N ALA A 177 19.93 1.93 0.26
CA ALA A 177 20.27 1.52 -1.11
C ALA A 177 19.12 0.70 -1.75
N ASP A 178 19.36 -0.51 -2.19
CA ASP A 178 18.40 -1.37 -2.89
C ASP A 178 17.63 -2.32 -1.96
N TRP A 179 17.77 -2.18 -0.65
CA TRP A 179 17.10 -3.06 0.30
C TRP A 179 16.29 -2.28 1.35
N MET A 180 15.34 -2.95 1.93
CA MET A 180 14.56 -2.44 3.04
C MET A 180 14.32 -3.49 4.10
N VAL A 181 14.08 -3.02 5.33
CA VAL A 181 13.55 -3.83 6.42
C VAL A 181 12.15 -3.33 6.73
N THR A 182 11.21 -4.22 6.83
CA THR A 182 9.86 -3.93 7.32
C THR A 182 9.70 -4.51 8.71
N LEU A 183 9.10 -3.73 9.59
CA LEU A 183 8.67 -4.16 10.91
C LEU A 183 7.16 -3.96 11.01
N LYS A 184 6.42 -4.98 11.42
CA LYS A 184 4.98 -4.87 11.67
C LYS A 184 4.67 -5.33 13.07
N GLY A 185 4.24 -4.38 13.90
CA GLY A 185 3.69 -4.64 15.21
C GLY A 185 2.15 -4.68 15.21
N TYR A 186 1.57 -4.85 16.37
CA TYR A 186 0.14 -4.76 16.62
C TYR A 186 -0.10 -4.14 18.00
N THR A 187 -1.33 -3.66 18.19
CA THR A 187 -1.80 -3.10 19.46
C THR A 187 -3.21 -3.59 19.72
N THR A 188 -3.82 -3.19 20.82
CA THR A 188 -5.24 -3.45 21.09
C THR A 188 -6.17 -2.89 20.02
N ASP A 189 -5.78 -1.80 19.38
CA ASP A 189 -6.56 -1.12 18.34
C ASP A 189 -6.17 -1.55 16.93
N VAL A 190 -4.86 -1.75 16.70
CA VAL A 190 -4.32 -2.21 15.41
C VAL A 190 -4.01 -3.69 15.52
N TRP A 191 -4.99 -4.50 15.17
CA TRP A 191 -4.88 -5.96 15.21
C TRP A 191 -3.86 -6.49 14.16
N GLY A 192 -3.51 -7.75 14.28
CA GLY A 192 -2.48 -8.40 13.46
C GLY A 192 -2.88 -8.59 11.99
N SER A 193 -3.20 -9.81 11.60
CA SER A 193 -3.59 -10.15 10.24
C SER A 193 -5.03 -10.61 10.13
N GLU A 194 -5.65 -10.28 9.03
CA GLU A 194 -6.89 -10.92 8.60
C GLU A 194 -6.59 -12.33 8.09
N ILE A 195 -7.41 -13.30 8.43
CA ILE A 195 -7.26 -14.69 7.99
C ILE A 195 -8.17 -14.98 6.81
N TYR A 196 -7.59 -15.56 5.76
CA TYR A 196 -8.27 -16.11 4.62
C TYR A 196 -7.81 -17.54 4.37
N THR A 197 -8.73 -18.49 4.52
CA THR A 197 -8.37 -19.92 4.58
C THR A 197 -7.67 -20.47 3.33
N LYS A 198 -7.79 -19.80 2.20
CA LYS A 198 -7.08 -20.21 0.96
C LYS A 198 -5.61 -19.79 0.93
N ASP A 199 -5.25 -18.70 1.61
CA ASP A 199 -3.93 -18.08 1.46
C ASP A 199 -3.10 -18.06 2.74
N ASN A 200 -3.74 -17.88 3.91
CA ASN A 200 -3.03 -17.75 5.18
C ASN A 200 -3.79 -18.34 6.37
N ARG A 201 -4.44 -19.50 6.20
CA ARG A 201 -5.19 -20.15 7.30
C ARG A 201 -4.39 -20.36 8.57
N TYR A 202 -3.07 -20.50 8.45
CA TYR A 202 -2.13 -20.69 9.56
C TYR A 202 -1.46 -19.38 9.98
N GLY A 203 -1.88 -18.24 9.44
CA GLY A 203 -1.22 -16.92 9.54
C GLY A 203 -1.43 -16.19 10.87
N ARG A 204 -1.69 -16.89 11.97
CA ARG A 204 -1.91 -16.34 13.32
C ARG A 204 -0.87 -15.28 13.69
N TYR A 205 0.39 -15.55 13.43
CA TYR A 205 1.53 -14.73 13.86
C TYR A 205 2.08 -13.78 12.80
N GLN A 206 1.46 -13.72 11.63
CA GLN A 206 1.97 -12.99 10.45
C GLN A 206 2.38 -11.53 10.72
N SER A 207 1.72 -10.85 11.65
CA SER A 207 1.93 -9.44 11.95
C SER A 207 2.36 -9.18 13.41
N TYR A 208 2.79 -10.19 14.14
CA TYR A 208 3.10 -10.09 15.57
C TYR A 208 4.55 -9.69 15.82
N GLY A 209 4.91 -8.44 15.51
CA GLY A 209 6.28 -7.98 15.61
C GLY A 209 7.17 -8.52 14.49
N SER A 210 6.58 -8.93 13.39
CA SER A 210 7.32 -9.55 12.29
C SER A 210 8.28 -8.58 11.62
N VAL A 211 9.48 -9.05 11.35
CA VAL A 211 10.53 -8.35 10.62
C VAL A 211 10.78 -9.06 9.31
N GLN A 212 10.85 -8.32 8.21
CA GLN A 212 11.23 -8.88 6.92
C GLN A 212 12.31 -8.02 6.28
N ILE A 213 13.37 -8.66 5.77
CA ILE A 213 14.42 -8.01 4.98
C ILE A 213 14.13 -8.31 3.51
N MET A 214 14.01 -7.27 2.70
CA MET A 214 13.73 -7.37 1.27
C MET A 214 14.90 -6.75 0.49
N GLY A 215 15.57 -7.57 -0.30
CA GLY A 215 16.59 -7.14 -1.25
C GLY A 215 15.99 -6.86 -2.64
N LYS A 216 16.78 -7.03 -3.70
CA LYS A 216 16.26 -6.96 -5.07
C LYS A 216 15.27 -8.09 -5.32
N GLY A 217 14.10 -7.75 -5.81
CA GLY A 217 12.98 -8.68 -6.00
C GLY A 217 12.20 -8.93 -4.70
N ASN A 218 11.17 -9.74 -4.80
CA ASN A 218 10.36 -10.14 -3.64
C ASN A 218 10.52 -11.65 -3.38
N PRO A 219 11.35 -12.04 -2.40
CA PRO A 219 11.59 -13.45 -2.09
C PRO A 219 10.37 -14.17 -1.49
N VAL A 220 9.36 -13.44 -1.01
CA VAL A 220 8.14 -14.02 -0.43
C VAL A 220 6.94 -14.01 -1.37
N SER A 221 7.04 -13.44 -2.57
CA SER A 221 5.96 -13.56 -3.55
C SER A 221 5.87 -15.00 -4.05
N ARG A 222 4.66 -15.45 -4.33
CA ARG A 222 4.44 -16.77 -4.96
C ARG A 222 5.23 -16.92 -6.27
N ALA A 223 5.28 -15.87 -7.07
CA ALA A 223 6.02 -15.86 -8.33
C ALA A 223 7.55 -15.91 -8.12
N GLY A 224 8.06 -15.25 -7.08
CA GLY A 224 9.50 -15.16 -6.81
C GLY A 224 10.07 -16.37 -6.05
N SER A 225 9.27 -16.99 -5.18
CA SER A 225 9.74 -18.04 -4.25
C SER A 225 9.05 -19.39 -4.42
N GLY A 226 7.95 -19.46 -5.16
CA GLY A 226 7.12 -20.66 -5.23
C GLY A 226 6.36 -21.00 -3.95
N PHE A 227 6.29 -20.08 -2.99
CA PHE A 227 5.61 -20.31 -1.72
C PHE A 227 4.14 -20.65 -1.90
N VAL A 228 3.74 -21.66 -1.14
CA VAL A 228 2.34 -22.00 -0.87
C VAL A 228 2.15 -22.06 0.64
N GLN A 229 0.94 -21.84 1.13
CA GLN A 229 0.70 -21.77 2.57
C GLN A 229 1.11 -23.07 3.33
N GLU A 230 1.00 -24.21 2.70
CA GLU A 230 1.34 -25.52 3.28
C GLU A 230 2.86 -25.75 3.42
N GLY A 231 3.67 -25.02 2.67
CA GLY A 231 5.13 -25.11 2.69
C GLY A 231 5.84 -24.11 3.58
N TRP A 232 5.09 -23.18 4.17
CA TRP A 232 5.63 -22.13 5.02
C TRP A 232 5.60 -22.55 6.50
N ASP A 233 6.67 -22.27 7.25
CA ASP A 233 6.67 -22.48 8.71
C ASP A 233 6.01 -21.29 9.41
N TRP A 234 4.71 -21.36 9.61
CA TRP A 234 3.88 -20.31 10.20
C TRP A 234 4.17 -20.08 11.70
N ASN A 235 4.90 -20.96 12.37
CA ASN A 235 5.37 -20.76 13.73
C ASN A 235 6.59 -19.84 13.82
N ARG A 236 7.34 -19.68 12.73
CA ARG A 236 8.65 -19.03 12.72
C ARG A 236 8.68 -17.84 11.79
N LEU A 237 8.12 -16.74 12.28
CA LEU A 237 8.23 -15.45 11.58
C LEU A 237 9.37 -14.64 12.21
N PRO A 238 10.33 -14.15 11.43
CA PRO A 238 11.44 -13.37 11.98
C PRO A 238 10.94 -12.19 12.81
N GLY A 239 11.59 -11.93 13.96
CA GLY A 239 11.24 -10.84 14.86
C GLY A 239 10.08 -11.12 15.82
N THR A 240 9.37 -12.24 15.68
CA THR A 240 8.27 -12.59 16.57
C THR A 240 8.76 -13.44 17.76
N THR A 241 8.08 -13.25 18.90
CA THR A 241 8.13 -14.19 20.02
C THR A 241 6.75 -14.85 20.10
N THR A 242 6.68 -16.14 19.79
CA THR A 242 5.42 -16.87 19.63
C THR A 242 5.50 -18.24 20.31
N ILE A 243 4.34 -18.80 20.62
CA ILE A 243 4.25 -20.19 21.10
C ILE A 243 4.29 -21.09 19.88
N HIS A 244 5.20 -22.07 19.87
CA HIS A 244 5.21 -23.10 18.84
C HIS A 244 4.00 -24.02 19.00
N LEU A 245 3.11 -23.99 18.04
CA LEU A 245 1.86 -24.75 18.04
C LEU A 245 1.89 -25.85 16.99
N PRO A 246 1.27 -27.00 17.23
CA PRO A 246 0.93 -27.96 16.19
C PRO A 246 0.07 -27.31 15.09
N PHE A 247 0.15 -27.82 13.88
CA PHE A 247 -0.51 -27.23 12.71
C PHE A 247 -2.04 -27.15 12.85
N ASP A 248 -2.63 -28.14 13.50
CA ASP A 248 -4.07 -28.18 13.81
C ASP A 248 -4.52 -27.04 14.73
N LEU A 249 -3.64 -26.57 15.62
CA LEU A 249 -3.89 -25.42 16.49
C LEU A 249 -3.54 -24.08 15.82
N LEU A 250 -2.71 -24.08 14.80
CA LEU A 250 -2.46 -22.91 13.97
C LEU A 250 -3.57 -22.69 12.94
N ASP A 251 -4.24 -23.77 12.51
CA ASP A 251 -5.32 -23.67 11.52
C ASP A 251 -6.45 -22.79 12.08
N SER A 252 -6.91 -21.89 11.24
CA SER A 252 -8.08 -21.08 11.56
C SER A 252 -9.32 -21.99 11.66
N PRO A 253 -10.17 -21.84 12.69
CA PRO A 253 -11.41 -22.58 12.78
C PRO A 253 -12.43 -22.21 11.70
N LEU A 254 -12.15 -21.16 10.92
CA LEU A 254 -12.98 -20.72 9.82
C LEU A 254 -12.80 -21.64 8.62
N LYS A 255 -13.88 -21.87 7.92
CA LYS A 255 -13.91 -22.70 6.70
C LYS A 255 -14.37 -21.89 5.49
N GLY A 256 -13.86 -22.24 4.31
CA GLY A 256 -14.24 -21.59 3.07
C GLY A 256 -13.60 -20.24 2.86
N THR A 257 -14.37 -19.25 2.45
CA THR A 257 -13.92 -17.89 2.15
C THR A 257 -14.24 -16.89 3.26
N THR A 258 -14.60 -17.37 4.44
CA THR A 258 -14.95 -16.51 5.58
C THR A 258 -13.70 -15.81 6.10
N MET A 259 -13.79 -14.51 6.25
CA MET A 259 -12.73 -13.71 6.84
C MET A 259 -12.81 -13.76 8.34
N ALA A 260 -11.68 -13.98 9.01
CA ALA A 260 -11.53 -13.75 10.43
C ALA A 260 -10.38 -12.80 10.69
N ARG A 261 -10.52 -12.02 11.72
CA ARG A 261 -9.43 -11.22 12.26
C ARG A 261 -8.66 -12.09 13.24
N SER A 262 -7.36 -12.13 13.08
CA SER A 262 -6.48 -12.67 14.11
C SER A 262 -6.38 -11.63 15.26
N LYS A 263 -7.53 -11.33 15.87
CA LYS A 263 -7.58 -10.58 17.10
C LYS A 263 -7.44 -11.60 18.23
N GLU A 264 -6.21 -11.95 18.53
CA GLU A 264 -5.98 -12.73 19.74
C GLU A 264 -5.84 -11.80 20.91
N ASN A 265 -6.64 -12.08 21.89
CA ASN A 265 -6.47 -11.52 23.21
C ASN A 265 -5.19 -12.12 23.77
N PHE A 266 -4.12 -11.35 23.79
CA PHE A 266 -3.11 -11.51 24.80
C PHE A 266 -3.66 -10.84 26.06
N SER A 267 -4.39 -11.59 26.85
CA SER A 267 -4.62 -11.27 28.24
C SER A 267 -3.50 -11.85 29.07
#